data_e663618dd27b084c6f6d23b23528f56a
#
_entry.id   e663618dd27b084c6f6d23b23528f56a
#
_cell.length_a   1.000
_cell.length_b   1.000
_cell.length_c   1.000
_cell.angle_alpha   90.00
_cell.angle_beta   90.00
_cell.angle_gamma   90.00
#
_symmetry.space_group_name_H-M   'P 1'
#
loop_
_entity.id
_entity.type
_entity.pdbx_description
1 polymer ?
#
loop_
_entity_poly.entity_id
_entity_poly.type
_entity_poly.pdbx_seq_one_letter_code
_entity_poly.pdbx_strand_id
1 'polypeptide(L)'
;GNEHAYGDQCEACGTSLNATDLINPKSAITGNQPVLRETKHWYLPLDKWEPFLRQWILEEHKEWKPNVYGQCKSWLDMGLQPRAVSRDLDWGVPVPVEGAEGKVLYVWFDAPIGYISNTKELLPDKWELYWKDKDTKMVHFIGKDNIVFHCIVFPAMLKAEGSYILPDNVPANEFLNLEGDKISTSRNWAVWLHEYLEEFPGKQDVLRYVLTANAPETKDNDFTWKDFQARNNNELVAILGNFVNRALVLTHKYFDGKVPAAGELTDYDRETLKEFADVKAEVENYLDHYRFRDALKEAMNLARLGNKYLADTEPWKVIKTDEGRVKTILNICLQISANLSTLMEPFMPFSSQKLREFMNIDVIDWAKMGDGVIPAGHELGEAGLLFE
;
A
#
# COMPACT_ATOMS: atom_id res chain seq x y z
N GLY A 1 -7.48 -29.16 -14.61
CA GLY A 1 -6.51 -28.47 -15.44
C GLY A 1 -7.04 -27.10 -15.88
N ASN A 2 -6.15 -26.15 -16.05
CA ASN A 2 -6.47 -24.84 -16.61
C ASN A 2 -6.28 -24.90 -18.13
N GLU A 3 -7.31 -24.59 -18.91
CA GLU A 3 -7.27 -24.60 -20.38
C GLU A 3 -6.38 -23.52 -20.99
N HIS A 4 -5.99 -22.51 -20.19
CA HIS A 4 -5.13 -21.39 -20.60
C HIS A 4 -3.77 -21.38 -19.89
N ALA A 5 -3.29 -22.55 -19.42
CA ALA A 5 -2.00 -22.62 -18.76
C ALA A 5 -0.83 -22.38 -19.74
N TYR A 6 0.14 -21.57 -19.31
CA TYR A 6 1.41 -21.37 -19.99
C TYR A 6 2.47 -22.38 -19.52
N GLY A 7 3.57 -22.51 -20.26
CA GLY A 7 4.59 -23.53 -20.04
C GLY A 7 5.51 -23.35 -18.84
N ASP A 8 5.49 -22.22 -18.14
CA ASP A 8 6.35 -21.95 -16.99
C ASP A 8 5.62 -22.05 -15.64
N GLN A 9 4.43 -21.47 -15.56
CA GLN A 9 3.62 -21.47 -14.35
C GLN A 9 2.14 -21.37 -14.70
N CYS A 10 1.30 -22.10 -13.96
CA CYS A 10 -0.14 -21.98 -14.09
C CYS A 10 -0.65 -20.72 -13.38
N GLU A 11 -1.20 -19.75 -14.10
CA GLU A 11 -1.74 -18.51 -13.54
C GLU A 11 -2.91 -18.75 -12.57
N ALA A 12 -3.64 -19.86 -12.71
CA ALA A 12 -4.80 -20.15 -11.89
C ALA A 12 -4.45 -20.78 -10.53
N CYS A 13 -3.40 -21.61 -10.44
CA CYS A 13 -3.05 -22.32 -9.22
C CYS A 13 -1.60 -22.11 -8.75
N GLY A 14 -0.78 -21.34 -9.49
CA GLY A 14 0.60 -21.06 -9.13
C GLY A 14 1.57 -22.24 -9.28
N THR A 15 1.14 -23.40 -9.80
CA THR A 15 2.00 -24.56 -9.98
C THR A 15 3.05 -24.30 -11.05
N SER A 16 4.32 -24.59 -10.75
CA SER A 16 5.40 -24.57 -11.74
C SER A 16 5.22 -25.71 -12.74
N LEU A 17 5.33 -25.41 -14.02
CA LEU A 17 5.17 -26.34 -15.12
C LEU A 17 6.43 -26.35 -16.00
N ASN A 18 6.80 -27.51 -16.52
CA ASN A 18 7.66 -27.58 -17.69
C ASN A 18 6.79 -27.50 -18.96
N ALA A 19 7.34 -27.01 -20.05
CA ALA A 19 6.61 -26.92 -21.32
C ALA A 19 6.11 -28.31 -21.79
N THR A 20 6.80 -29.35 -21.38
CA THR A 20 6.44 -30.79 -21.66
C THR A 20 5.25 -31.29 -20.83
N ASP A 21 4.86 -30.60 -19.77
CA ASP A 21 3.73 -31.00 -18.91
C ASP A 21 2.38 -30.52 -19.49
N LEU A 22 2.42 -29.68 -20.53
CA LEU A 22 1.23 -29.15 -21.16
C LEU A 22 0.51 -30.25 -21.98
N ILE A 23 -0.81 -30.35 -21.78
CA ILE A 23 -1.64 -31.30 -22.52
C ILE A 23 -2.19 -30.61 -23.78
N ASN A 24 -1.93 -31.17 -24.94
CA ASN A 24 -2.34 -30.62 -26.25
C ASN A 24 -1.92 -29.15 -26.45
N PRO A 25 -0.61 -28.83 -26.29
CA PRO A 25 -0.15 -27.47 -26.43
C PRO A 25 -0.37 -26.94 -27.85
N LYS A 26 -0.74 -25.63 -27.95
CA LYS A 26 -0.88 -24.92 -29.21
C LYS A 26 -0.21 -23.57 -29.13
N SER A 27 0.45 -23.15 -30.20
CA SER A 27 0.99 -21.80 -30.31
C SER A 27 -0.13 -20.77 -30.28
N ALA A 28 -0.05 -19.79 -29.38
CA ALA A 28 -1.01 -18.69 -29.32
C ALA A 28 -0.95 -17.79 -30.56
N ILE A 29 0.17 -17.78 -31.29
CA ILE A 29 0.37 -16.96 -32.50
C ILE A 29 -0.12 -17.68 -33.75
N THR A 30 0.22 -18.96 -33.91
CA THR A 30 -0.01 -19.69 -35.17
C THR A 30 -1.10 -20.75 -35.08
N GLY A 31 -1.52 -21.14 -33.87
CA GLY A 31 -2.44 -22.26 -33.61
C GLY A 31 -1.83 -23.64 -33.83
N ASN A 32 -0.58 -23.71 -34.29
CA ASN A 32 0.08 -24.98 -34.59
C ASN A 32 0.52 -25.68 -33.30
N GLN A 33 0.63 -27.00 -33.36
CA GLN A 33 1.18 -27.82 -32.30
C GLN A 33 2.72 -27.65 -32.25
N PRO A 34 3.31 -27.34 -31.08
CA PRO A 34 4.75 -27.28 -30.92
C PRO A 34 5.42 -28.64 -31.12
N VAL A 35 6.66 -28.63 -31.56
CA VAL A 35 7.52 -29.82 -31.69
C VAL A 35 8.57 -29.81 -30.60
N LEU A 36 8.88 -30.98 -30.02
CA LEU A 36 9.95 -31.12 -29.04
C LEU A 36 11.30 -31.07 -29.73
N ARG A 37 12.25 -30.36 -29.13
CA ARG A 37 13.67 -30.31 -29.54
C ARG A 37 14.53 -30.47 -28.32
N GLU A 38 15.64 -31.19 -28.48
CA GLU A 38 16.67 -31.26 -27.45
C GLU A 38 17.49 -29.98 -27.42
N THR A 39 17.76 -29.51 -26.24
CA THR A 39 18.55 -28.28 -26.00
C THR A 39 19.29 -28.41 -24.66
N LYS A 40 20.38 -27.62 -24.50
CA LYS A 40 21.14 -27.52 -23.26
C LYS A 40 20.78 -26.23 -22.54
N HIS A 41 20.48 -26.37 -21.24
CA HIS A 41 20.22 -25.24 -20.36
C HIS A 41 21.08 -25.25 -19.11
N TRP A 42 21.31 -24.09 -18.54
CA TRP A 42 21.90 -23.90 -17.20
C TRP A 42 20.79 -23.76 -16.18
N TYR A 43 21.03 -24.23 -14.96
CA TYR A 43 20.02 -24.31 -13.90
C TYR A 43 20.53 -23.66 -12.62
N LEU A 44 19.68 -22.85 -11.99
CA LEU A 44 19.82 -22.47 -10.60
C LEU A 44 19.37 -23.66 -9.72
N PRO A 45 20.26 -24.24 -8.89
CA PRO A 45 19.92 -25.40 -8.07
C PRO A 45 19.13 -24.99 -6.82
N LEU A 46 17.86 -24.62 -6.98
CA LEU A 46 16.99 -24.19 -5.87
C LEU A 46 16.81 -25.27 -4.81
N ASP A 47 16.84 -26.53 -5.20
CA ASP A 47 16.84 -27.71 -4.31
C ASP A 47 17.93 -27.64 -3.25
N LYS A 48 19.12 -27.16 -3.60
CA LYS A 48 20.24 -26.99 -2.65
C LYS A 48 20.02 -25.85 -1.67
N TRP A 49 19.21 -24.86 -2.03
CA TRP A 49 18.88 -23.71 -1.20
C TRP A 49 17.61 -23.92 -0.35
N GLU A 50 16.88 -25.02 -0.56
CA GLU A 50 15.65 -25.33 0.16
C GLU A 50 15.84 -25.37 1.69
N PRO A 51 16.87 -26.00 2.27
CA PRO A 51 17.06 -26.02 3.73
C PRO A 51 17.20 -24.61 4.33
N PHE A 52 17.96 -23.73 3.64
CA PHE A 52 18.09 -22.33 4.03
C PHE A 52 16.73 -21.59 3.94
N LEU A 53 16.01 -21.73 2.82
CA LEU A 53 14.73 -21.07 2.62
C LEU A 53 13.67 -21.54 3.61
N ARG A 54 13.65 -22.84 3.96
CA ARG A 54 12.77 -23.37 5.02
C ARG A 54 13.04 -22.71 6.37
N GLN A 55 14.29 -22.65 6.78
CA GLN A 55 14.68 -22.01 8.03
C GLN A 55 14.32 -20.53 8.00
N TRP A 56 14.73 -19.81 6.98
CA TRP A 56 14.55 -18.37 6.87
C TRP A 56 13.08 -17.97 6.78
N ILE A 57 12.26 -18.62 5.93
CA ILE A 57 10.85 -18.28 5.75
C ILE A 57 9.98 -18.85 6.87
N LEU A 58 10.08 -20.17 7.13
CA LEU A 58 9.11 -20.85 7.97
C LEU A 58 9.38 -20.70 9.47
N GLU A 59 10.63 -20.39 9.87
CA GLU A 59 10.99 -20.23 11.27
C GLU A 59 11.29 -18.79 11.66
N GLU A 60 11.94 -18.01 10.79
CA GLU A 60 12.38 -16.65 11.10
C GLU A 60 11.38 -15.56 10.66
N HIS A 61 10.47 -15.86 9.71
CA HIS A 61 9.51 -14.89 9.16
C HIS A 61 8.05 -15.34 9.25
N LYS A 62 7.65 -15.85 10.41
CA LYS A 62 6.25 -16.25 10.69
C LYS A 62 5.27 -15.08 10.72
N GLU A 63 5.78 -13.86 10.87
CA GLU A 63 5.03 -12.60 10.87
C GLU A 63 4.63 -12.14 9.47
N TRP A 64 5.18 -12.71 8.41
CA TRP A 64 4.78 -12.34 7.06
C TRP A 64 3.29 -12.56 6.82
N LYS A 65 2.71 -11.80 5.89
CA LYS A 65 1.28 -11.93 5.56
C LYS A 65 0.92 -13.39 5.27
N PRO A 66 -0.26 -13.87 5.74
CA PRO A 66 -0.65 -15.28 5.61
C PRO A 66 -0.65 -15.81 4.18
N ASN A 67 -1.01 -14.98 3.18
CA ASN A 67 -0.97 -15.36 1.77
C ASN A 67 0.47 -15.61 1.28
N VAL A 68 1.41 -14.76 1.68
CA VAL A 68 2.83 -14.90 1.33
C VAL A 68 3.43 -16.13 2.01
N TYR A 69 3.29 -16.22 3.32
CA TYR A 69 3.78 -17.36 4.09
C TYR A 69 3.19 -18.68 3.63
N GLY A 70 1.87 -18.71 3.40
CA GLY A 70 1.17 -19.92 2.94
C GLY A 70 1.61 -20.39 1.55
N GLN A 71 1.81 -19.46 0.61
CA GLN A 71 2.30 -19.81 -0.72
C GLN A 71 3.74 -20.31 -0.68
N CYS A 72 4.62 -19.64 0.06
CA CYS A 72 6.00 -20.10 0.24
C CYS A 72 6.05 -21.49 0.87
N LYS A 73 5.26 -21.71 1.94
CA LYS A 73 5.16 -23.03 2.58
C LYS A 73 4.69 -24.10 1.61
N SER A 74 3.68 -23.83 0.80
CA SER A 74 3.17 -24.77 -0.21
C SER A 74 4.25 -25.17 -1.21
N TRP A 75 5.04 -24.21 -1.70
CA TRP A 75 6.14 -24.47 -2.62
C TRP A 75 7.25 -25.31 -1.99
N LEU A 76 7.64 -24.97 -0.76
CA LEU A 76 8.65 -25.72 -0.02
C LEU A 76 8.17 -27.14 0.29
N ASP A 77 6.89 -27.32 0.66
CA ASP A 77 6.33 -28.66 0.96
C ASP A 77 6.26 -29.57 -0.28
N MET A 78 6.12 -28.98 -1.49
CA MET A 78 6.23 -29.75 -2.75
C MET A 78 7.67 -30.16 -3.09
N GLY A 79 8.66 -29.54 -2.45
CA GLY A 79 10.07 -29.70 -2.76
C GLY A 79 10.53 -28.86 -3.95
N LEU A 80 11.56 -28.05 -3.74
CA LEU A 80 12.10 -27.18 -4.78
C LEU A 80 12.87 -27.98 -5.81
N GLN A 81 12.73 -27.60 -7.07
CA GLN A 81 13.44 -28.20 -8.20
C GLN A 81 14.44 -27.23 -8.81
N PRO A 82 15.56 -27.68 -9.40
CA PRO A 82 16.43 -26.84 -10.19
C PRO A 82 15.65 -26.09 -11.27
N ARG A 83 15.89 -24.78 -11.40
CA ARG A 83 15.19 -23.93 -12.35
C ARG A 83 16.09 -23.49 -13.48
N ALA A 84 15.64 -23.71 -14.74
CA ALA A 84 16.38 -23.29 -15.92
C ALA A 84 16.47 -21.77 -15.99
N VAL A 85 17.70 -21.23 -16.10
CA VAL A 85 18.00 -19.79 -16.12
C VAL A 85 18.45 -19.28 -17.50
N SER A 86 18.48 -20.16 -18.50
CA SER A 86 18.80 -19.82 -19.90
C SER A 86 17.63 -20.11 -20.83
N ARG A 87 17.61 -19.45 -21.99
CA ARG A 87 16.60 -19.62 -23.04
C ARG A 87 17.25 -19.63 -24.42
N ASP A 88 16.61 -20.33 -25.35
CA ASP A 88 16.91 -20.31 -26.77
C ASP A 88 16.16 -19.17 -27.44
N LEU A 89 16.69 -17.94 -27.33
CA LEU A 89 16.11 -16.73 -27.89
C LEU A 89 17.20 -15.86 -28.53
N ASP A 90 16.83 -15.09 -29.53
CA ASP A 90 17.77 -14.22 -30.27
C ASP A 90 17.98 -12.87 -29.54
N TRP A 91 17.08 -12.51 -28.60
CA TRP A 91 17.15 -11.26 -27.86
C TRP A 91 17.17 -11.50 -26.35
N GLY A 92 18.09 -10.87 -25.67
CA GLY A 92 18.29 -10.94 -24.23
C GLY A 92 19.74 -10.76 -23.83
N VAL A 93 20.03 -10.89 -22.52
CA VAL A 93 21.40 -10.88 -22.00
C VAL A 93 22.08 -12.21 -22.32
N PRO A 94 23.20 -12.23 -23.07
CA PRO A 94 23.92 -13.46 -23.36
C PRO A 94 24.34 -14.18 -22.08
N VAL A 95 24.24 -15.51 -22.06
CA VAL A 95 24.70 -16.32 -20.93
C VAL A 95 26.23 -16.27 -20.85
N PRO A 96 26.83 -15.74 -19.76
CA PRO A 96 28.27 -15.41 -19.72
C PRO A 96 29.16 -16.60 -19.31
N VAL A 97 28.91 -17.77 -19.90
CA VAL A 97 29.71 -18.99 -19.65
C VAL A 97 30.08 -19.69 -20.95
N GLU A 98 31.21 -20.41 -20.96
CA GLU A 98 31.70 -21.15 -22.10
C GLU A 98 30.68 -22.27 -22.52
N GLY A 99 30.47 -22.39 -23.82
CA GLY A 99 29.54 -23.37 -24.40
C GLY A 99 28.07 -22.93 -24.33
N ALA A 100 27.82 -21.65 -24.12
CA ALA A 100 26.47 -21.06 -24.08
C ALA A 100 26.16 -20.15 -25.29
N GLU A 101 26.87 -20.31 -26.38
CA GLU A 101 26.68 -19.55 -27.62
C GLU A 101 25.24 -19.69 -28.12
N GLY A 102 24.58 -18.58 -28.46
CA GLY A 102 23.17 -18.54 -28.88
C GLY A 102 22.15 -18.75 -27.75
N LYS A 103 22.59 -18.65 -26.50
CA LYS A 103 21.72 -18.68 -25.32
C LYS A 103 21.69 -17.31 -24.66
N VAL A 104 20.51 -16.94 -24.15
CA VAL A 104 20.31 -15.75 -23.32
C VAL A 104 19.81 -16.14 -21.93
N LEU A 105 20.01 -15.24 -20.97
CA LEU A 105 19.42 -15.41 -19.65
C LEU A 105 17.89 -15.33 -19.73
N TYR A 106 17.23 -16.12 -18.90
CA TYR A 106 15.79 -16.04 -18.74
C TYR A 106 15.42 -14.71 -18.07
N VAL A 107 14.53 -13.94 -18.70
CA VAL A 107 14.20 -12.57 -18.28
C VAL A 107 13.82 -12.45 -16.80
N TRP A 108 13.12 -13.42 -16.24
CA TRP A 108 12.77 -13.39 -14.82
C TRP A 108 13.90 -13.82 -13.87
N PHE A 109 14.99 -14.33 -14.42
CA PHE A 109 16.20 -14.59 -13.65
C PHE A 109 17.06 -13.34 -13.51
N ASP A 110 17.22 -12.56 -14.56
CA ASP A 110 18.04 -11.34 -14.53
C ASP A 110 17.25 -10.10 -14.13
N ALA A 111 15.91 -10.04 -14.31
CA ALA A 111 15.07 -8.90 -13.99
C ALA A 111 15.26 -8.33 -12.56
N PRO A 112 15.37 -9.15 -11.49
CA PRO A 112 15.55 -8.61 -10.14
C PRO A 112 16.82 -7.80 -9.92
N ILE A 113 17.86 -7.99 -10.74
CA ILE A 113 19.09 -7.19 -10.66
C ILE A 113 18.82 -5.72 -10.99
N GLY A 114 17.74 -5.43 -11.68
CA GLY A 114 17.27 -4.08 -11.95
C GLY A 114 17.08 -3.23 -10.70
N TYR A 115 16.64 -3.83 -9.60
CA TYR A 115 16.52 -3.14 -8.31
C TYR A 115 17.87 -2.63 -7.83
N ILE A 116 18.91 -3.46 -7.91
CA ILE A 116 20.28 -3.13 -7.52
C ILE A 116 20.86 -2.09 -8.50
N SER A 117 20.68 -2.30 -9.80
CA SER A 117 21.18 -1.43 -10.86
C SER A 117 20.61 -0.02 -10.76
N ASN A 118 19.30 0.11 -10.53
CA ASN A 118 18.62 1.40 -10.35
C ASN A 118 19.14 2.15 -9.11
N THR A 119 19.35 1.43 -8.00
CA THR A 119 19.94 2.04 -6.80
C THR A 119 21.38 2.50 -7.06
N LYS A 120 22.16 1.70 -7.77
CA LYS A 120 23.56 2.02 -8.11
C LYS A 120 23.66 3.20 -9.08
N GLU A 121 22.74 3.31 -10.05
CA GLU A 121 22.68 4.43 -10.97
C GLU A 121 22.33 5.73 -10.25
N LEU A 122 21.33 5.68 -9.37
CA LEU A 122 20.88 6.86 -8.61
C LEU A 122 21.88 7.29 -7.54
N LEU A 123 22.54 6.35 -6.86
CA LEU A 123 23.39 6.57 -5.70
C LEU A 123 24.72 5.82 -5.86
N PRO A 124 25.56 6.15 -6.85
CA PRO A 124 26.75 5.37 -7.22
C PRO A 124 27.74 5.16 -6.06
N ASP A 125 27.87 6.14 -5.15
CA ASP A 125 28.79 6.10 -4.01
C ASP A 125 28.18 5.52 -2.73
N LYS A 126 26.84 5.25 -2.72
CA LYS A 126 26.10 4.86 -1.50
C LYS A 126 25.21 3.62 -1.70
N TRP A 127 25.13 3.06 -2.90
CA TRP A 127 24.21 1.95 -3.20
C TRP A 127 24.42 0.73 -2.29
N GLU A 128 25.66 0.47 -1.86
CA GLU A 128 25.99 -0.64 -0.98
C GLU A 128 25.37 -0.50 0.41
N LEU A 129 25.18 0.74 0.91
CA LEU A 129 24.46 0.97 2.16
C LEU A 129 23.01 0.46 2.11
N TYR A 130 22.39 0.49 0.92
CA TYR A 130 21.01 0.03 0.71
C TYR A 130 20.90 -1.48 0.48
N TRP A 131 21.98 -2.13 0.00
CA TRP A 131 21.91 -3.51 -0.44
C TRP A 131 22.81 -4.47 0.36
N LYS A 132 23.77 -3.96 1.12
CA LYS A 132 24.77 -4.77 1.82
C LYS A 132 24.92 -4.44 3.30
N ASP A 133 24.40 -3.30 3.74
CA ASP A 133 24.49 -2.90 5.15
C ASP A 133 23.44 -3.67 5.97
N LYS A 134 23.88 -4.29 7.06
CA LYS A 134 23.05 -5.13 7.93
C LYS A 134 21.97 -4.34 8.70
N ASP A 135 22.17 -3.02 8.87
CA ASP A 135 21.20 -2.16 9.54
C ASP A 135 20.11 -1.64 8.57
N THR A 136 20.25 -1.90 7.27
CA THR A 136 19.25 -1.58 6.27
C THR A 136 18.15 -2.63 6.25
N LYS A 137 16.90 -2.18 6.26
CA LYS A 137 15.70 -3.00 6.05
C LYS A 137 15.23 -2.93 4.62
N MET A 138 15.04 -4.07 3.99
CA MET A 138 14.53 -4.20 2.65
C MET A 138 13.11 -4.75 2.67
N VAL A 139 12.18 -4.05 2.03
CA VAL A 139 10.77 -4.47 1.93
C VAL A 139 10.34 -4.47 0.46
N HIS A 140 9.76 -5.59 0.01
CA HIS A 140 9.23 -5.71 -1.35
C HIS A 140 7.70 -5.65 -1.35
N PHE A 141 7.13 -4.57 -1.91
CA PHE A 141 5.68 -4.49 -2.17
C PHE A 141 5.39 -5.06 -3.56
N ILE A 142 4.64 -6.15 -3.63
CA ILE A 142 4.41 -6.91 -4.85
C ILE A 142 2.96 -7.38 -5.00
N GLY A 143 2.60 -7.90 -6.18
CA GLY A 143 1.40 -8.72 -6.38
C GLY A 143 1.69 -10.20 -6.08
N LYS A 144 0.65 -10.97 -5.79
CA LYS A 144 0.74 -12.41 -5.44
C LYS A 144 1.44 -13.28 -6.49
N ASP A 145 1.37 -12.89 -7.74
CA ASP A 145 2.02 -13.54 -8.87
C ASP A 145 3.56 -13.49 -8.80
N ASN A 146 4.10 -12.56 -8.01
CA ASN A 146 5.53 -12.38 -7.81
C ASN A 146 6.09 -12.93 -6.49
N ILE A 147 5.26 -13.59 -5.66
CA ILE A 147 5.69 -14.12 -4.34
C ILE A 147 6.86 -15.08 -4.49
N VAL A 148 6.76 -16.04 -5.40
CA VAL A 148 7.81 -17.06 -5.57
C VAL A 148 9.13 -16.44 -5.98
N PHE A 149 9.11 -15.43 -6.86
CA PHE A 149 10.33 -14.75 -7.27
C PHE A 149 10.97 -13.95 -6.14
N HIS A 150 10.20 -13.22 -5.36
CA HIS A 150 10.72 -12.34 -4.31
C HIS A 150 10.99 -13.04 -2.98
N CYS A 151 10.37 -14.20 -2.73
CA CYS A 151 10.55 -14.94 -1.49
C CYS A 151 11.44 -16.19 -1.64
N ILE A 152 11.58 -16.75 -2.83
CA ILE A 152 12.32 -18.00 -3.06
C ILE A 152 13.50 -17.76 -4.02
N VAL A 153 13.24 -17.36 -5.27
CA VAL A 153 14.25 -17.29 -6.32
C VAL A 153 15.28 -16.19 -6.03
N PHE A 154 14.83 -14.96 -5.87
CA PHE A 154 15.74 -13.82 -5.64
C PHE A 154 16.51 -13.92 -4.31
N PRO A 155 15.90 -14.30 -3.17
CA PRO A 155 16.65 -14.56 -1.94
C PRO A 155 17.68 -15.68 -2.07
N ALA A 156 17.39 -16.75 -2.82
CA ALA A 156 18.37 -17.79 -3.11
C ALA A 156 19.57 -17.25 -3.91
N MET A 157 19.33 -16.36 -4.89
CA MET A 157 20.40 -15.71 -5.65
C MET A 157 21.24 -14.78 -4.78
N LEU A 158 20.61 -13.93 -3.96
CA LEU A 158 21.30 -13.02 -3.04
C LEU A 158 22.13 -13.79 -2.03
N LYS A 159 21.59 -14.88 -1.49
CA LYS A 159 22.28 -15.76 -0.54
C LYS A 159 23.45 -16.51 -1.20
N ALA A 160 23.27 -16.93 -2.45
CA ALA A 160 24.33 -17.63 -3.21
C ALA A 160 25.51 -16.70 -3.50
N GLU A 161 25.27 -15.42 -3.79
CA GLU A 161 26.31 -14.42 -3.96
C GLU A 161 26.98 -14.07 -2.61
N GLY A 162 26.19 -13.91 -1.54
CA GLY A 162 26.65 -13.88 -0.15
C GLY A 162 26.93 -12.52 0.45
N SER A 163 26.99 -11.42 -0.32
CA SER A 163 27.29 -10.08 0.18
C SER A 163 26.04 -9.20 0.39
N TYR A 164 24.90 -9.61 -0.17
CA TYR A 164 23.65 -8.85 -0.12
C TYR A 164 22.81 -9.17 1.13
N ILE A 165 22.06 -8.18 1.60
CA ILE A 165 21.00 -8.39 2.60
C ILE A 165 19.81 -9.12 1.97
N LEU A 166 18.98 -9.72 2.83
CA LEU A 166 17.73 -10.38 2.43
C LEU A 166 16.52 -9.49 2.81
N PRO A 167 15.35 -9.69 2.19
CA PRO A 167 14.15 -8.96 2.55
C PRO A 167 13.72 -9.19 4.01
N ASP A 168 13.43 -8.12 4.73
CA ASP A 168 12.78 -8.21 6.06
C ASP A 168 11.31 -8.58 5.92
N ASN A 169 10.64 -8.06 4.88
CA ASN A 169 9.25 -8.36 4.62
C ASN A 169 8.92 -8.29 3.12
N VAL A 170 7.91 -9.07 2.72
CA VAL A 170 7.41 -9.08 1.34
C VAL A 170 5.88 -8.98 1.37
N PRO A 171 5.31 -7.78 1.62
CA PRO A 171 3.87 -7.58 1.63
C PRO A 171 3.32 -7.73 0.20
N ALA A 172 2.60 -8.81 -0.06
CA ALA A 172 1.96 -9.07 -1.35
C ALA A 172 0.46 -8.78 -1.30
N ASN A 173 -0.05 -8.12 -2.34
CA ASN A 173 -1.47 -7.97 -2.57
C ASN A 173 -2.00 -9.05 -3.51
N GLU A 174 -3.26 -9.44 -3.29
CA GLU A 174 -4.07 -10.19 -4.23
C GLU A 174 -4.43 -9.31 -5.45
N PHE A 175 -5.28 -9.78 -6.36
CA PHE A 175 -5.65 -9.00 -7.54
C PHE A 175 -6.77 -8.00 -7.26
N LEU A 176 -6.64 -6.82 -7.86
CA LEU A 176 -7.73 -5.85 -7.98
C LEU A 176 -8.34 -5.99 -9.39
N ASN A 177 -9.63 -6.26 -9.43
CA ASN A 177 -10.41 -6.30 -10.67
C ASN A 177 -11.08 -4.93 -10.94
N LEU A 178 -11.63 -4.77 -12.12
CA LEU A 178 -12.39 -3.59 -12.55
C LEU A 178 -13.78 -4.04 -13.05
N GLU A 179 -14.83 -3.59 -12.36
CA GLU A 179 -16.22 -3.91 -12.67
C GLU A 179 -16.46 -5.43 -12.84
N GLY A 180 -15.84 -6.23 -11.97
CA GLY A 180 -15.96 -7.69 -11.96
C GLY A 180 -14.98 -8.44 -12.85
N ASP A 181 -14.25 -7.75 -13.73
CA ASP A 181 -13.34 -8.36 -14.69
C ASP A 181 -11.86 -8.05 -14.38
N LYS A 182 -10.96 -8.96 -14.76
CA LYS A 182 -9.52 -8.79 -14.62
C LYS A 182 -9.05 -7.58 -15.44
N ILE A 183 -8.34 -6.65 -14.81
CA ILE A 183 -7.68 -5.53 -15.48
C ILE A 183 -6.71 -6.06 -16.54
N SER A 184 -6.77 -5.50 -17.75
CA SER A 184 -5.96 -5.94 -18.89
C SER A 184 -5.66 -4.79 -19.83
N THR A 185 -4.38 -4.43 -19.94
CA THR A 185 -3.92 -3.40 -20.87
C THR A 185 -4.10 -3.82 -22.33
N SER A 186 -3.86 -5.10 -22.65
CA SER A 186 -4.02 -5.63 -24.01
C SER A 186 -5.47 -5.64 -24.51
N ARG A 187 -6.45 -5.70 -23.61
CA ARG A 187 -7.88 -5.61 -23.90
C ARG A 187 -8.44 -4.20 -23.73
N ASN A 188 -7.57 -3.22 -23.39
CA ASN A 188 -7.98 -1.86 -23.01
C ASN A 188 -9.03 -1.82 -21.90
N TRP A 189 -8.95 -2.75 -20.94
CA TRP A 189 -9.84 -2.83 -19.80
C TRP A 189 -9.09 -2.39 -18.53
N ALA A 190 -9.01 -1.07 -18.35
CA ALA A 190 -8.32 -0.43 -17.24
C ALA A 190 -8.86 0.99 -17.04
N VAL A 191 -8.62 1.56 -15.86
CA VAL A 191 -8.72 3.00 -15.64
C VAL A 191 -7.34 3.59 -15.89
N TRP A 192 -7.20 4.37 -16.95
CA TRP A 192 -5.94 5.03 -17.30
C TRP A 192 -5.78 6.28 -16.45
N LEU A 193 -4.70 6.35 -15.68
CA LEU A 193 -4.50 7.43 -14.70
C LEU A 193 -4.46 8.82 -15.34
N HIS A 194 -3.85 8.97 -16.51
CA HIS A 194 -3.81 10.26 -17.21
C HIS A 194 -5.23 10.71 -17.64
N GLU A 195 -6.07 9.80 -18.15
CA GLU A 195 -7.47 10.10 -18.49
C GLU A 195 -8.29 10.44 -17.23
N TYR A 196 -8.08 9.68 -16.15
CA TYR A 196 -8.72 9.96 -14.87
C TYR A 196 -8.41 11.37 -14.35
N LEU A 197 -7.14 11.81 -14.44
CA LEU A 197 -6.73 13.12 -13.96
C LEU A 197 -7.28 14.28 -14.79
N GLU A 198 -7.54 14.04 -16.07
CA GLU A 198 -8.20 15.00 -16.96
C GLU A 198 -9.72 15.06 -16.70
N GLU A 199 -10.37 13.91 -16.51
CA GLU A 199 -11.81 13.81 -16.29
C GLU A 199 -12.23 14.24 -14.88
N PHE A 200 -11.38 13.97 -13.87
CA PHE A 200 -11.61 14.29 -12.46
C PHE A 200 -10.52 15.19 -11.88
N PRO A 201 -10.37 16.44 -12.34
CA PRO A 201 -9.33 17.34 -11.87
C PRO A 201 -9.46 17.60 -10.37
N GLY A 202 -8.35 17.51 -9.64
CA GLY A 202 -8.32 17.72 -8.18
C GLY A 202 -8.88 16.57 -7.33
N LYS A 203 -9.23 15.43 -7.95
CA LYS A 203 -9.75 14.24 -7.24
C LYS A 203 -8.72 13.12 -7.06
N GLN A 204 -7.43 13.45 -7.07
CA GLN A 204 -6.34 12.46 -6.88
C GLN A 204 -6.51 11.68 -5.58
N ASP A 205 -6.83 12.37 -4.50
CA ASP A 205 -6.99 11.74 -3.18
C ASP A 205 -8.26 10.91 -3.05
N VAL A 206 -9.30 11.21 -3.82
CA VAL A 206 -10.50 10.35 -3.88
C VAL A 206 -10.13 8.98 -4.44
N LEU A 207 -9.34 8.95 -5.52
CA LEU A 207 -8.87 7.69 -6.09
C LEU A 207 -7.94 6.96 -5.13
N ARG A 208 -6.97 7.65 -4.51
CA ARG A 208 -6.07 7.07 -3.50
C ARG A 208 -6.84 6.47 -2.33
N TYR A 209 -7.85 7.18 -1.83
CA TYR A 209 -8.73 6.72 -0.77
C TYR A 209 -9.45 5.43 -1.16
N VAL A 210 -10.10 5.41 -2.32
CA VAL A 210 -10.88 4.25 -2.78
C VAL A 210 -9.97 3.05 -3.04
N LEU A 211 -8.82 3.25 -3.67
CA LEU A 211 -7.84 2.18 -3.90
C LEU A 211 -7.28 1.61 -2.59
N THR A 212 -7.01 2.45 -1.60
CA THR A 212 -6.54 1.99 -0.28
C THR A 212 -7.67 1.26 0.47
N ALA A 213 -8.88 1.81 0.49
CA ALA A 213 -10.03 1.20 1.15
C ALA A 213 -10.42 -0.16 0.53
N ASN A 214 -10.16 -0.33 -0.77
CA ASN A 214 -10.39 -1.56 -1.53
C ASN A 214 -9.10 -2.36 -1.77
N ALA A 215 -7.98 -2.03 -1.11
CA ALA A 215 -6.73 -2.74 -1.31
C ALA A 215 -6.93 -4.25 -1.12
N PRO A 216 -6.52 -5.08 -2.10
CA PRO A 216 -6.73 -6.52 -2.05
C PRO A 216 -5.67 -7.19 -1.16
N GLU A 217 -5.60 -6.81 0.12
CA GLU A 217 -4.53 -7.24 1.03
C GLU A 217 -4.64 -8.71 1.44
N THR A 218 -5.85 -9.27 1.48
CA THR A 218 -6.10 -10.64 1.96
C THR A 218 -6.85 -11.53 0.98
N LYS A 219 -7.52 -10.94 0.01
CA LYS A 219 -8.29 -11.61 -1.07
C LYS A 219 -8.42 -10.69 -2.25
N ASP A 220 -8.70 -11.24 -3.41
CA ASP A 220 -9.05 -10.46 -4.60
C ASP A 220 -10.21 -9.51 -4.28
N ASN A 221 -10.15 -8.31 -4.83
CA ASN A 221 -11.16 -7.28 -4.64
C ASN A 221 -11.51 -6.62 -5.98
N ASP A 222 -12.50 -5.75 -5.98
CA ASP A 222 -13.04 -5.14 -7.19
C ASP A 222 -13.10 -3.61 -7.03
N PHE A 223 -12.67 -2.88 -8.06
CA PHE A 223 -12.93 -1.46 -8.19
C PHE A 223 -14.17 -1.26 -9.04
N THR A 224 -15.16 -0.53 -8.52
CA THR A 224 -16.34 -0.12 -9.27
C THR A 224 -16.57 1.38 -9.17
N TRP A 225 -17.06 2.01 -10.24
CA TRP A 225 -17.40 3.43 -10.22
C TRP A 225 -18.54 3.75 -9.25
N LYS A 226 -19.43 2.79 -9.03
CA LYS A 226 -20.50 2.89 -8.03
C LYS A 226 -19.93 2.99 -6.61
N ASP A 227 -18.95 2.14 -6.27
CA ASP A 227 -18.28 2.20 -4.95
C ASP A 227 -17.44 3.46 -4.82
N PHE A 228 -16.73 3.88 -5.87
CA PHE A 228 -16.00 5.14 -5.93
C PHE A 228 -16.90 6.33 -5.57
N GLN A 229 -18.04 6.48 -6.21
CA GLN A 229 -19.01 7.54 -5.93
C GLN A 229 -19.56 7.42 -4.50
N ALA A 230 -19.92 6.22 -4.07
CA ALA A 230 -20.46 5.99 -2.74
C ALA A 230 -19.48 6.36 -1.65
N ARG A 231 -18.20 5.99 -1.78
CA ARG A 231 -17.15 6.34 -0.80
C ARG A 231 -16.84 7.83 -0.79
N ASN A 232 -16.76 8.47 -1.96
CA ASN A 232 -16.61 9.92 -2.00
C ASN A 232 -17.72 10.61 -1.22
N ASN A 233 -18.98 10.29 -1.51
CA ASN A 233 -20.13 10.98 -0.94
C ASN A 233 -20.35 10.64 0.55
N ASN A 234 -20.29 9.36 0.91
CA ASN A 234 -20.69 8.88 2.24
C ASN A 234 -19.55 8.89 3.26
N GLU A 235 -18.29 8.84 2.81
CA GLU A 235 -17.14 8.77 3.70
C GLU A 235 -16.33 10.09 3.65
N LEU A 236 -15.85 10.51 2.46
CA LEU A 236 -15.03 11.71 2.36
C LEU A 236 -15.85 12.99 2.58
N VAL A 237 -16.96 13.17 1.88
CA VAL A 237 -17.81 14.36 2.03
C VAL A 237 -18.58 14.33 3.36
N ALA A 238 -19.34 13.26 3.60
CA ALA A 238 -20.27 13.21 4.73
C ALA A 238 -19.61 13.00 6.10
N ILE A 239 -18.40 12.43 6.17
CA ILE A 239 -17.69 12.19 7.44
C ILE A 239 -16.54 13.15 7.60
N LEU A 240 -15.46 13.02 6.81
CA LEU A 240 -14.25 13.82 7.00
C LEU A 240 -14.48 15.30 6.66
N GLY A 241 -15.00 15.57 5.47
CA GLY A 241 -15.27 16.93 4.99
C GLY A 241 -16.30 17.65 5.87
N ASN A 242 -17.38 16.97 6.26
CA ASN A 242 -18.41 17.54 7.11
C ASN A 242 -17.88 17.89 8.51
N PHE A 243 -17.09 17.03 9.13
CA PHE A 243 -16.51 17.31 10.44
C PHE A 243 -15.62 18.54 10.41
N VAL A 244 -14.63 18.55 9.49
CA VAL A 244 -13.67 19.65 9.35
C VAL A 244 -14.40 20.96 9.04
N ASN A 245 -15.31 20.95 8.07
CA ASN A 245 -16.07 22.13 7.69
C ASN A 245 -16.87 22.72 8.87
N ARG A 246 -17.56 21.86 9.61
CA ARG A 246 -18.34 22.32 10.78
C ARG A 246 -17.45 22.91 11.88
N ALA A 247 -16.30 22.29 12.18
CA ALA A 247 -15.37 22.81 13.18
C ALA A 247 -14.86 24.21 12.78
N LEU A 248 -14.44 24.40 11.51
CA LEU A 248 -13.95 25.66 11.00
C LEU A 248 -15.06 26.74 10.94
N VAL A 249 -16.19 26.42 10.32
CA VAL A 249 -17.31 27.39 10.15
C VAL A 249 -17.85 27.85 11.48
N LEU A 250 -18.02 26.98 12.47
CA LEU A 250 -18.46 27.37 13.79
C LEU A 250 -17.44 28.23 14.51
N THR A 251 -16.15 27.99 14.35
CA THR A 251 -15.08 28.82 14.92
C THR A 251 -15.04 30.19 14.28
N HIS A 252 -15.14 30.29 12.95
CA HIS A 252 -15.26 31.57 12.27
C HIS A 252 -16.48 32.35 12.73
N LYS A 253 -17.62 31.67 12.87
CA LYS A 253 -18.88 32.29 13.25
C LYS A 253 -18.91 32.81 14.69
N TYR A 254 -18.31 32.08 15.63
CA TYR A 254 -18.46 32.42 17.06
C TYR A 254 -17.22 33.07 17.65
N PHE A 255 -16.05 32.88 17.06
CA PHE A 255 -14.75 33.31 17.59
C PHE A 255 -13.86 33.98 16.53
N ASP A 256 -14.47 34.58 15.50
CA ASP A 256 -13.78 35.36 14.45
C ASP A 256 -12.58 34.59 13.82
N GLY A 257 -12.70 33.27 13.66
CA GLY A 257 -11.64 32.43 13.10
C GLY A 257 -10.42 32.24 14.01
N LYS A 258 -10.51 32.52 15.30
CA LYS A 258 -9.44 32.30 16.28
C LYS A 258 -9.71 31.06 17.10
N VAL A 259 -8.69 30.23 17.27
CA VAL A 259 -8.77 29.05 18.14
C VAL A 259 -9.08 29.47 19.57
N PRO A 260 -10.23 29.08 20.14
CA PRO A 260 -10.57 29.48 21.50
C PRO A 260 -9.73 28.71 22.53
N ALA A 261 -9.48 29.32 23.67
CA ALA A 261 -8.86 28.65 24.81
C ALA A 261 -9.85 27.62 25.41
N ALA A 262 -9.40 26.39 25.61
CA ALA A 262 -10.16 25.40 26.35
C ALA A 262 -10.25 25.79 27.83
N GLY A 263 -11.43 25.63 28.41
CA GLY A 263 -11.67 25.70 29.84
C GLY A 263 -11.52 24.36 30.53
N GLU A 264 -12.28 24.18 31.62
CA GLU A 264 -12.30 22.89 32.33
C GLU A 264 -12.91 21.78 31.45
N LEU A 265 -12.20 20.64 31.37
CA LEU A 265 -12.64 19.48 30.60
C LEU A 265 -13.65 18.66 31.41
N THR A 266 -14.71 18.24 30.73
CA THR A 266 -15.63 17.22 31.28
C THR A 266 -15.03 15.83 31.14
N ASP A 267 -15.65 14.83 31.78
CA ASP A 267 -15.23 13.43 31.61
C ASP A 267 -15.37 12.98 30.15
N TYR A 268 -16.42 13.42 29.45
CA TYR A 268 -16.63 13.13 28.04
C TYR A 268 -15.54 13.73 27.14
N ASP A 269 -15.03 14.92 27.47
CA ASP A 269 -13.91 15.53 26.75
C ASP A 269 -12.63 14.70 26.92
N ARG A 270 -12.36 14.30 28.16
CA ARG A 270 -11.19 13.44 28.48
C ARG A 270 -11.27 12.09 27.80
N GLU A 271 -12.45 11.48 27.75
CA GLU A 271 -12.69 10.21 27.05
C GLU A 271 -12.45 10.39 25.54
N THR A 272 -12.95 11.48 24.93
CA THR A 272 -12.74 11.80 23.51
C THR A 272 -11.24 11.98 23.17
N LEU A 273 -10.50 12.70 24.02
CA LEU A 273 -9.06 12.91 23.83
C LEU A 273 -8.26 11.61 24.01
N LYS A 274 -8.69 10.75 24.92
CA LYS A 274 -8.09 9.42 25.09
C LYS A 274 -8.33 8.53 23.86
N GLU A 275 -9.56 8.50 23.35
CA GLU A 275 -9.91 7.72 22.15
C GLU A 275 -9.10 8.20 20.93
N PHE A 276 -8.81 9.49 20.82
CA PHE A 276 -7.89 9.99 19.81
C PHE A 276 -6.49 9.38 19.92
N ALA A 277 -5.93 9.32 21.14
CA ALA A 277 -4.61 8.74 21.37
C ALA A 277 -4.57 7.23 21.01
N ASP A 278 -5.64 6.51 21.34
CA ASP A 278 -5.80 5.10 21.01
C ASP A 278 -5.88 4.90 19.48
N VAL A 279 -6.62 5.75 18.74
CA VAL A 279 -6.69 5.73 17.26
C VAL A 279 -5.30 5.93 16.64
N LYS A 280 -4.53 6.91 17.12
CA LYS A 280 -3.17 7.16 16.63
C LYS A 280 -2.29 5.91 16.77
N ALA A 281 -2.29 5.30 17.95
CA ALA A 281 -1.49 4.10 18.22
C ALA A 281 -1.89 2.92 17.33
N GLU A 282 -3.19 2.73 17.08
CA GLU A 282 -3.67 1.68 16.18
C GLU A 282 -3.28 1.94 14.72
N VAL A 283 -3.36 3.18 14.24
CA VAL A 283 -2.90 3.53 12.88
C VAL A 283 -1.41 3.26 12.72
N GLU A 284 -0.57 3.65 13.70
CA GLU A 284 0.85 3.35 13.71
C GLU A 284 1.09 1.84 13.61
N ASN A 285 0.44 1.07 14.45
CA ASN A 285 0.55 -0.39 14.46
C ASN A 285 0.17 -1.01 13.10
N TYR A 286 -0.93 -0.55 12.49
CA TYR A 286 -1.35 -1.07 11.19
C TYR A 286 -0.38 -0.69 10.06
N LEU A 287 0.16 0.54 10.05
CA LEU A 287 1.15 0.98 9.07
C LEU A 287 2.45 0.18 9.18
N ASP A 288 2.95 -0.05 10.39
CA ASP A 288 4.16 -0.83 10.65
C ASP A 288 4.04 -2.29 10.21
N HIS A 289 2.81 -2.82 10.18
CA HIS A 289 2.51 -4.17 9.70
C HIS A 289 1.98 -4.23 8.27
N TYR A 290 2.12 -3.13 7.50
CA TYR A 290 1.69 -3.03 6.08
C TYR A 290 0.20 -3.35 5.87
N ARG A 291 -0.65 -3.00 6.84
CA ARG A 291 -2.11 -3.17 6.82
C ARG A 291 -2.77 -1.81 6.51
N PHE A 292 -2.55 -1.32 5.30
CA PHE A 292 -2.96 0.04 4.91
C PHE A 292 -4.48 0.25 4.90
N ARG A 293 -5.23 -0.78 4.53
CA ARG A 293 -6.69 -0.76 4.55
C ARG A 293 -7.23 -0.57 5.96
N ASP A 294 -6.68 -1.29 6.95
CA ASP A 294 -7.08 -1.16 8.34
C ASP A 294 -6.61 0.17 8.93
N ALA A 295 -5.40 0.62 8.60
CA ALA A 295 -4.88 1.92 9.00
C ALA A 295 -5.77 3.07 8.51
N LEU A 296 -6.18 3.05 7.24
CA LEU A 296 -7.10 4.06 6.68
C LEU A 296 -8.47 4.04 7.39
N LYS A 297 -9.02 2.84 7.62
CA LYS A 297 -10.29 2.68 8.33
C LYS A 297 -10.23 3.28 9.72
N GLU A 298 -9.13 3.04 10.43
CA GLU A 298 -8.93 3.56 11.79
C GLU A 298 -8.70 5.07 11.78
N ALA A 299 -7.92 5.60 10.84
CA ALA A 299 -7.75 7.04 10.67
C ALA A 299 -9.10 7.75 10.40
N MET A 300 -10.00 7.15 9.63
CA MET A 300 -11.36 7.66 9.42
C MET A 300 -12.24 7.60 10.69
N ASN A 301 -11.93 6.72 11.64
CA ASN A 301 -12.62 6.66 12.91
C ASN A 301 -12.39 7.94 13.73
N LEU A 302 -11.24 8.59 13.60
CA LEU A 302 -11.01 9.89 14.24
C LEU A 302 -11.98 10.98 13.71
N ALA A 303 -12.25 10.99 12.41
CA ALA A 303 -13.23 11.91 11.84
C ALA A 303 -14.67 11.59 12.30
N ARG A 304 -15.00 10.30 12.46
CA ARG A 304 -16.29 9.85 13.03
C ARG A 304 -16.41 10.26 14.49
N LEU A 305 -15.35 10.12 15.28
CA LEU A 305 -15.27 10.56 16.65
C LEU A 305 -15.55 12.07 16.76
N GLY A 306 -14.90 12.87 15.91
CA GLY A 306 -15.14 14.31 15.86
C GLY A 306 -16.59 14.67 15.52
N ASN A 307 -17.18 14.00 14.51
CA ASN A 307 -18.60 14.22 14.17
C ASN A 307 -19.54 13.85 15.31
N LYS A 308 -19.29 12.72 15.98
CA LYS A 308 -20.07 12.26 17.12
C LYS A 308 -19.97 13.27 18.28
N TYR A 309 -18.75 13.71 18.61
CA TYR A 309 -18.50 14.67 19.66
C TYR A 309 -19.23 16.01 19.40
N LEU A 310 -19.18 16.54 18.15
CA LEU A 310 -19.96 17.72 17.76
C LEU A 310 -21.47 17.50 17.87
N ALA A 311 -21.95 16.34 17.48
CA ALA A 311 -23.37 16.02 17.54
C ALA A 311 -23.88 15.91 18.98
N ASP A 312 -23.11 15.27 19.86
CA ASP A 312 -23.49 15.05 21.27
C ASP A 312 -23.38 16.33 22.09
N THR A 313 -22.43 17.21 21.78
CA THR A 313 -22.19 18.46 22.52
C THR A 313 -22.99 19.65 22.01
N GLU A 314 -23.54 19.58 20.81
CA GLU A 314 -24.44 20.58 20.18
C GLU A 314 -24.00 22.05 20.38
N PRO A 315 -22.76 22.45 20.02
CA PRO A 315 -22.24 23.80 20.31
C PRO A 315 -23.11 24.94 19.75
N TRP A 316 -23.86 24.71 18.65
CA TRP A 316 -24.80 25.66 18.08
C TRP A 316 -26.01 25.94 18.95
N LYS A 317 -26.34 25.08 19.91
CA LYS A 317 -27.38 25.30 20.92
C LYS A 317 -26.75 25.90 22.17
N VAL A 318 -25.65 25.34 22.65
CA VAL A 318 -24.96 25.69 23.89
C VAL A 318 -24.41 27.11 23.87
N ILE A 319 -24.03 27.65 22.69
CA ILE A 319 -23.49 29.03 22.55
C ILE A 319 -24.41 30.10 23.14
N LYS A 320 -25.70 29.85 23.21
CA LYS A 320 -26.69 30.82 23.72
C LYS A 320 -26.70 30.90 25.26
N THR A 321 -26.16 29.92 25.93
CA THR A 321 -26.25 29.79 27.41
C THR A 321 -24.88 29.66 28.06
N ASP A 322 -23.90 29.07 27.38
CA ASP A 322 -22.55 28.82 27.89
C ASP A 322 -21.48 28.92 26.79
N GLU A 323 -21.03 30.15 26.54
CA GLU A 323 -19.94 30.42 25.60
C GLU A 323 -18.63 29.74 26.01
N GLY A 324 -18.34 29.66 27.32
CA GLY A 324 -17.14 29.02 27.86
C GLY A 324 -17.06 27.53 27.50
N ARG A 325 -18.19 26.86 27.58
CA ARG A 325 -18.30 25.44 27.16
C ARG A 325 -18.06 25.29 25.65
N VAL A 326 -18.61 26.20 24.85
CA VAL A 326 -18.41 26.16 23.37
C VAL A 326 -16.94 26.40 23.00
N LYS A 327 -16.23 27.24 23.72
CA LYS A 327 -14.78 27.42 23.55
C LYS A 327 -14.03 26.12 23.71
N THR A 328 -14.33 25.34 24.74
CA THR A 328 -13.72 24.03 24.99
C THR A 328 -14.07 23.05 23.89
N ILE A 329 -15.35 22.96 23.51
CA ILE A 329 -15.81 22.03 22.45
C ILE A 329 -15.09 22.31 21.12
N LEU A 330 -15.06 23.58 20.69
CA LEU A 330 -14.43 23.91 19.40
C LEU A 330 -12.91 23.81 19.45
N ASN A 331 -12.26 24.09 20.59
CA ASN A 331 -10.85 23.83 20.77
C ASN A 331 -10.55 22.33 20.50
N ILE A 332 -11.27 21.41 21.14
CA ILE A 332 -11.08 19.96 20.94
C ILE A 332 -11.30 19.57 19.48
N CYS A 333 -12.36 20.07 18.84
CA CYS A 333 -12.63 19.79 17.42
C CYS A 333 -11.50 20.28 16.49
N LEU A 334 -10.92 21.44 16.79
CA LEU A 334 -9.81 21.99 16.02
C LEU A 334 -8.51 21.20 16.26
N GLN A 335 -8.23 20.76 17.49
CA GLN A 335 -7.12 19.86 17.78
C GLN A 335 -7.26 18.55 16.99
N ILE A 336 -8.45 17.94 16.96
CA ILE A 336 -8.72 16.73 16.16
C ILE A 336 -8.53 17.03 14.67
N SER A 337 -9.03 18.15 14.14
CA SER A 337 -8.89 18.52 12.73
C SER A 337 -7.42 18.70 12.33
N ALA A 338 -6.62 19.35 13.17
CA ALA A 338 -5.20 19.52 12.92
C ALA A 338 -4.45 18.19 12.88
N ASN A 339 -4.74 17.31 13.82
CA ASN A 339 -4.15 15.96 13.83
C ASN A 339 -4.58 15.11 12.64
N LEU A 340 -5.82 15.24 12.15
CA LEU A 340 -6.28 14.59 10.92
C LEU A 340 -5.43 14.99 9.70
N SER A 341 -4.92 16.24 9.64
CA SER A 341 -4.07 16.69 8.54
C SER A 341 -2.74 15.89 8.45
N THR A 342 -2.27 15.36 9.55
CA THR A 342 -1.06 14.50 9.60
C THR A 342 -1.44 13.03 9.48
N LEU A 343 -2.46 12.58 10.21
CA LEU A 343 -2.88 11.18 10.22
C LEU A 343 -3.34 10.69 8.84
N MET A 344 -3.94 11.58 8.03
CA MET A 344 -4.40 11.28 6.68
C MET A 344 -3.33 11.48 5.60
N GLU A 345 -2.21 12.12 5.89
CA GLU A 345 -1.14 12.42 4.94
C GLU A 345 -0.65 11.19 4.15
N PRO A 346 -0.41 10.01 4.75
CA PRO A 346 0.01 8.83 4.00
C PRO A 346 -0.98 8.39 2.92
N PHE A 347 -2.26 8.66 3.12
CA PHE A 347 -3.36 8.22 2.25
C PHE A 347 -3.79 9.30 1.27
N MET A 348 -3.94 10.54 1.75
CA MET A 348 -4.53 11.67 1.04
C MET A 348 -3.68 12.94 1.20
N PRO A 349 -2.48 13.00 0.60
CA PRO A 349 -1.53 14.10 0.81
C PRO A 349 -2.06 15.47 0.35
N PHE A 350 -2.79 15.53 -0.77
CA PHE A 350 -3.33 16.80 -1.28
C PHE A 350 -4.45 17.36 -0.38
N SER A 351 -5.31 16.50 0.10
CA SER A 351 -6.38 16.88 1.05
C SER A 351 -5.82 17.26 2.41
N SER A 352 -4.77 16.59 2.87
CA SER A 352 -4.04 16.91 4.09
C SER A 352 -3.38 18.29 3.99
N GLN A 353 -2.75 18.60 2.87
CA GLN A 353 -2.21 19.93 2.60
C GLN A 353 -3.31 21.00 2.61
N LYS A 354 -4.42 20.77 1.90
CA LYS A 354 -5.56 21.68 1.86
C LYS A 354 -6.16 21.91 3.25
N LEU A 355 -6.23 20.87 4.07
CA LEU A 355 -6.67 20.99 5.47
C LEU A 355 -5.73 21.87 6.29
N ARG A 356 -4.41 21.72 6.13
CA ARG A 356 -3.42 22.60 6.78
C ARG A 356 -3.56 24.06 6.33
N GLU A 357 -3.83 24.32 5.06
CA GLU A 357 -4.13 25.67 4.54
C GLU A 357 -5.37 26.28 5.21
N PHE A 358 -6.47 25.52 5.34
CA PHE A 358 -7.66 25.97 6.07
C PHE A 358 -7.39 26.26 7.55
N MET A 359 -6.47 25.51 8.15
CA MET A 359 -6.09 25.68 9.54
C MET A 359 -4.95 26.68 9.75
N ASN A 360 -4.34 27.16 8.65
CA ASN A 360 -3.17 28.06 8.65
C ASN A 360 -2.01 27.49 9.51
N ILE A 361 -1.71 26.21 9.37
CA ILE A 361 -0.67 25.49 10.10
C ILE A 361 0.35 24.85 9.16
N ASP A 362 1.57 24.68 9.66
CA ASP A 362 2.60 23.87 9.03
C ASP A 362 2.34 22.37 9.26
N VAL A 363 3.18 21.52 8.63
CA VAL A 363 3.16 20.07 8.85
C VAL A 363 3.46 19.78 10.33
N ILE A 364 2.56 19.07 10.99
CA ILE A 364 2.77 18.57 12.35
C ILE A 364 3.61 17.29 12.25
N ASP A 365 4.74 17.26 12.95
CA ASP A 365 5.53 16.05 13.10
C ASP A 365 4.68 14.93 13.72
N TRP A 366 4.74 13.74 13.13
CA TRP A 366 3.98 12.58 13.60
C TRP A 366 4.18 12.30 15.10
N ALA A 367 5.40 12.43 15.57
CA ALA A 367 5.73 12.25 16.99
C ALA A 367 5.09 13.30 17.91
N LYS A 368 4.74 14.48 17.36
CA LYS A 368 4.13 15.60 18.10
C LYS A 368 2.61 15.64 18.03
N MET A 369 2.00 14.68 17.31
CA MET A 369 0.54 14.57 17.29
C MET A 369 -0.01 14.36 18.70
N GLY A 370 -1.10 15.06 19.02
CA GLY A 370 -1.75 15.01 20.33
C GLY A 370 -2.69 16.18 20.56
N ASP A 371 -3.14 16.37 21.79
CA ASP A 371 -3.85 17.58 22.19
C ASP A 371 -2.87 18.76 22.36
N GLY A 372 -3.36 19.97 22.12
CA GLY A 372 -2.54 21.18 22.24
C GLY A 372 -1.59 21.47 21.07
N VAL A 373 -1.75 20.81 19.92
CA VAL A 373 -0.92 21.08 18.72
C VAL A 373 -1.19 22.44 18.09
N ILE A 374 -2.37 23.03 18.33
CA ILE A 374 -2.70 24.40 17.95
C ILE A 374 -2.93 25.23 19.21
N PRO A 375 -2.19 26.35 19.39
CA PRO A 375 -2.35 27.19 20.56
C PRO A 375 -3.64 28.02 20.50
N ALA A 376 -4.17 28.37 21.66
CA ALA A 376 -5.26 29.34 21.76
C ALA A 376 -4.85 30.71 21.16
N GLY A 377 -5.76 31.34 20.45
CA GLY A 377 -5.53 32.61 19.75
C GLY A 377 -4.94 32.46 18.36
N HIS A 378 -4.58 31.23 17.93
CA HIS A 378 -4.14 30.97 16.55
C HIS A 378 -5.23 31.34 15.55
N GLU A 379 -4.86 32.05 14.49
CA GLU A 379 -5.78 32.49 13.43
C GLU A 379 -5.88 31.41 12.33
N LEU A 380 -7.11 30.94 12.09
CA LEU A 380 -7.39 29.98 11.04
C LEU A 380 -7.34 30.64 9.66
N GLY A 381 -7.07 29.88 8.62
CA GLY A 381 -7.23 30.29 7.24
C GLY A 381 -8.71 30.37 6.82
N GLU A 382 -8.95 30.66 5.55
CA GLU A 382 -10.31 30.72 5.00
C GLU A 382 -10.93 29.31 4.99
N ALA A 383 -12.15 29.21 5.51
CA ALA A 383 -12.88 27.94 5.53
C ALA A 383 -13.40 27.58 4.13
N GLY A 384 -13.22 26.35 3.71
CA GLY A 384 -13.67 25.83 2.44
C GLY A 384 -14.12 24.36 2.51
N LEU A 385 -14.59 23.83 1.39
CA LEU A 385 -14.93 22.42 1.29
C LEU A 385 -13.67 21.58 0.99
N LEU A 386 -13.41 20.60 1.84
CA LEU A 386 -12.28 19.69 1.64
C LEU A 386 -12.56 18.70 0.49
N PHE A 387 -13.82 18.23 0.38
CA PHE A 387 -14.31 17.34 -0.66
C PHE A 387 -15.65 17.82 -1.21
N GLU A 388 -15.92 17.47 -2.48
CA GLU A 388 -17.16 17.76 -3.20
C GLU A 388 -17.71 16.49 -3.88
#